data_16eaefbf318a9f095e2d2dfd34514182
#
_entry.id   16eaefbf318a9f095e2d2dfd34514182
#
_cell.length_a   1.000
_cell.length_b   1.000
_cell.length_c   1.000
_cell.angle_alpha   90.00
_cell.angle_beta   90.00
_cell.angle_gamma   90.00
#
_symmetry.space_group_name_H-M   'P 1'
#
loop_
_entity.id
_entity.type
_entity.pdbx_description
1 polymer ?
#
loop_
_entity_poly.entity_id
_entity_poly.type
_entity_poly.pdbx_seq_one_letter_code
_entity_poly.pdbx_strand_id
1 'polypeptide(L)'
;MTTGSREADRQTGPPRLFRAGLVLLAVAALVRGPGPARAEDQPTRADIWSLRLGTPAAALPYDAFVDYACGSNGGPPQQPLTGWSDYTRCQPEPNGLHEVYFRYDDELEYRARAHRARTLIAQYSGTKVLDFPVIVSGLFDAGGTLGGLRIVTDPQASPQDRKQAYTLTNFFKARYGSGDWDCADTPPAPGETPVGSLYINQRCTKLVKGDLRAVLETRFLRKPGQAEFSGGGKLTVGQFDSSTRLELLRPDVPLE
;
A
#
# COMPACT_ATOMS: atom_id res chain seq x y z
N MET A 1 -32.55 55.03 28.56
CA MET A 1 -32.06 55.83 29.70
C MET A 1 -30.58 55.92 29.56
N THR A 2 -30.19 56.99 28.99
CA THR A 2 -29.39 58.13 29.47
C THR A 2 -27.92 57.82 29.52
N THR A 3 -27.17 58.30 28.52
CA THR A 3 -26.47 59.61 28.45
C THR A 3 -25.15 59.56 29.23
N GLY A 4 -24.04 60.02 28.78
CA GLY A 4 -23.57 61.08 27.90
C GLY A 4 -22.05 61.04 27.94
N SER A 5 -21.39 61.34 26.90
CA SER A 5 -21.00 62.67 26.40
C SER A 5 -19.92 63.36 27.20
N ARG A 6 -18.99 63.81 26.39
CA ARG A 6 -18.19 65.06 26.40
C ARG A 6 -16.71 64.85 26.70
N GLU A 7 -15.90 65.21 25.87
CA GLU A 7 -15.57 66.44 25.09
C GLU A 7 -14.29 67.11 25.60
N ALA A 8 -13.40 67.26 24.67
CA ALA A 8 -12.60 68.44 24.30
C ALA A 8 -11.59 68.93 25.37
N ASP A 9 -10.47 69.45 25.06
CA ASP A 9 -10.14 70.53 24.16
C ASP A 9 -8.60 70.79 24.13
N ARG A 10 -8.06 71.10 22.95
CA ARG A 10 -7.18 72.21 22.57
C ARG A 10 -5.93 72.54 23.40
N GLN A 11 -4.88 72.70 22.76
CA GLN A 11 -4.23 73.77 22.05
C GLN A 11 -2.76 73.94 22.40
N THR A 12 -2.01 74.16 21.43
CA THR A 12 -1.12 75.20 20.89
C THR A 12 0.36 74.96 21.17
N GLY A 13 1.13 74.83 20.23
CA GLY A 13 1.87 75.66 19.31
C GLY A 13 3.37 75.85 19.65
N PRO A 14 4.24 76.06 18.65
CA PRO A 14 5.68 75.79 18.75
C PRO A 14 6.51 76.99 19.22
N PRO A 15 7.82 76.91 19.45
CA PRO A 15 8.78 77.12 18.37
C PRO A 15 10.19 76.49 18.48
N ARG A 16 10.76 76.26 17.32
CA ARG A 16 12.11 76.61 16.81
C ARG A 16 13.39 76.06 17.44
N LEU A 17 14.08 75.32 16.52
CA LEU A 17 15.50 75.43 16.18
C LEU A 17 16.58 75.11 17.21
N PHE A 18 17.28 74.02 17.00
CA PHE A 18 18.75 74.10 16.87
C PHE A 18 19.28 72.94 16.03
N ARG A 19 20.08 73.30 15.00
CA ARG A 19 20.88 72.41 14.17
C ARG A 19 22.04 71.86 14.99
N ALA A 20 22.20 70.58 15.00
CA ALA A 20 23.51 69.95 15.17
C ALA A 20 23.54 68.69 14.35
N GLY A 21 24.31 68.70 13.31
CA GLY A 21 24.52 67.53 12.47
C GLY A 21 25.35 66.50 13.18
N LEU A 22 24.85 65.28 13.21
CA LEU A 22 25.65 64.11 13.54
C LEU A 22 25.45 63.10 12.42
N VAL A 23 26.50 62.96 11.60
CA VAL A 23 26.56 61.96 10.56
C VAL A 23 26.80 60.62 11.28
N LEU A 24 25.76 59.85 11.43
CA LEU A 24 25.85 58.48 11.87
C LEU A 24 25.94 57.57 10.63
N LEU A 25 27.16 57.11 10.33
CA LEU A 25 27.43 56.01 9.42
C LEU A 25 26.77 54.76 9.98
N ALA A 26 25.58 54.43 9.49
CA ALA A 26 24.95 53.15 9.76
C ALA A 26 25.66 52.07 8.90
N VAL A 27 26.56 51.32 9.51
CA VAL A 27 27.06 50.05 8.95
C VAL A 27 25.91 49.05 9.05
N ALA A 28 25.18 48.86 7.97
CA ALA A 28 24.20 47.78 7.83
C ALA A 28 24.97 46.46 7.72
N ALA A 29 25.22 45.82 8.84
CA ALA A 29 25.62 44.43 8.87
C ALA A 29 24.47 43.57 8.30
N LEU A 30 24.60 43.13 7.06
CA LEU A 30 23.76 42.12 6.45
C LEU A 30 23.95 40.79 7.23
N VAL A 31 23.17 40.61 8.28
CA VAL A 31 22.97 39.28 8.90
C VAL A 31 22.17 38.45 7.88
N ARG A 32 22.89 37.72 7.02
CA ARG A 32 22.31 36.63 6.27
C ARG A 32 21.92 35.59 7.31
N GLY A 33 20.66 35.59 7.70
CA GLY A 33 20.06 34.46 8.43
C GLY A 33 20.24 33.17 7.60
N PRO A 34 20.43 32.01 8.23
CA PRO A 34 20.40 30.75 7.54
C PRO A 34 19.06 30.69 6.79
N GLY A 35 19.12 30.61 5.45
CA GLY A 35 17.93 30.37 4.63
C GLY A 35 17.24 29.10 5.12
N PRO A 36 15.92 28.95 4.92
CA PRO A 36 15.25 27.72 5.26
C PRO A 36 16.03 26.58 4.61
N ALA A 37 16.51 25.65 5.43
CA ALA A 37 17.10 24.41 4.95
C ALA A 37 16.06 23.83 3.98
N ARG A 38 16.44 23.76 2.69
CA ARG A 38 15.67 22.94 1.75
C ARG A 38 15.61 21.58 2.40
N ALA A 39 14.38 21.10 2.64
CA ALA A 39 14.18 19.68 2.87
C ALA A 39 14.91 18.99 1.71
N GLU A 40 16.00 18.31 2.01
CA GLU A 40 16.64 17.42 1.05
C GLU A 40 15.52 16.51 0.56
N ASP A 41 15.30 16.51 -0.76
CA ASP A 41 14.42 15.53 -1.41
C ASP A 41 14.97 14.16 -1.01
N GLN A 42 14.41 13.60 0.05
CA GLN A 42 14.67 12.19 0.35
C GLN A 42 14.23 11.43 -0.90
N PRO A 43 15.09 10.61 -1.48
CA PRO A 43 14.72 9.82 -2.64
C PRO A 43 13.44 9.08 -2.28
N THR A 44 12.38 9.32 -3.06
CA THR A 44 11.11 8.64 -2.87
C THR A 44 11.39 7.16 -2.95
N ARG A 45 11.27 6.48 -1.82
CA ARG A 45 11.48 5.03 -1.72
C ARG A 45 10.60 4.34 -2.76
N ALA A 46 11.19 3.42 -3.54
CA ALA A 46 10.42 2.62 -4.47
C ALA A 46 9.35 1.82 -3.70
N ASP A 47 8.15 1.81 -4.22
CA ASP A 47 7.03 1.04 -3.70
C ASP A 47 6.51 0.07 -4.77
N ILE A 48 5.58 -0.81 -4.39
CA ILE A 48 4.98 -1.78 -5.33
C ILE A 48 4.31 -1.11 -6.53
N TRP A 49 3.84 0.14 -6.37
CA TRP A 49 3.17 0.89 -7.43
C TRP A 49 4.14 1.57 -8.40
N SER A 50 5.42 1.64 -8.04
CA SER A 50 6.49 2.17 -8.90
C SER A 50 7.10 1.09 -9.81
N LEU A 51 6.83 -0.19 -9.55
CA LEU A 51 7.27 -1.31 -10.39
C LEU A 51 6.52 -1.28 -11.73
N ARG A 52 7.27 -1.07 -12.81
CA ARG A 52 6.70 -0.98 -14.16
C ARG A 52 6.77 -2.33 -14.87
N LEU A 53 5.63 -2.80 -15.36
CA LEU A 53 5.61 -4.00 -16.21
C LEU A 53 6.43 -3.75 -17.48
N GLY A 54 7.07 -4.79 -17.98
CA GLY A 54 8.01 -4.68 -19.09
C GLY A 54 9.44 -4.34 -18.70
N THR A 55 9.71 -4.09 -17.41
CA THR A 55 11.07 -3.81 -16.91
C THR A 55 11.84 -5.12 -16.75
N PRO A 56 13.09 -5.23 -17.26
CA PRO A 56 13.96 -6.37 -16.98
C PRO A 56 14.29 -6.50 -15.49
N ALA A 57 14.40 -7.73 -14.99
CA ALA A 57 14.70 -8.02 -13.58
C ALA A 57 15.94 -7.26 -13.06
N ALA A 58 16.99 -7.17 -13.86
CA ALA A 58 18.23 -6.48 -13.50
C ALA A 58 18.09 -4.94 -13.39
N ALA A 59 17.01 -4.36 -13.94
CA ALA A 59 16.73 -2.93 -13.90
C ALA A 59 15.69 -2.55 -12.83
N LEU A 60 15.13 -3.52 -12.11
CA LEU A 60 14.20 -3.25 -11.02
C LEU A 60 14.96 -2.75 -9.78
N PRO A 61 14.35 -1.88 -8.96
CA PRO A 61 14.96 -1.42 -7.71
C PRO A 61 15.16 -2.61 -6.77
N TYR A 62 16.42 -2.84 -6.38
CA TYR A 62 16.79 -3.94 -5.51
C TYR A 62 16.76 -3.54 -4.03
N ASP A 63 17.35 -2.39 -3.71
CA ASP A 63 17.59 -1.96 -2.33
C ASP A 63 16.32 -1.53 -1.57
N ALA A 64 15.20 -1.38 -2.28
CA ALA A 64 13.93 -1.00 -1.66
C ALA A 64 13.14 -2.20 -1.10
N PHE A 65 13.60 -3.41 -1.36
CA PHE A 65 12.89 -4.65 -1.04
C PHE A 65 13.83 -5.68 -0.40
N VAL A 66 13.25 -6.56 0.40
CA VAL A 66 13.95 -7.62 1.14
C VAL A 66 13.19 -8.94 1.07
N ASP A 67 13.78 -10.00 1.62
CA ASP A 67 13.18 -11.32 1.79
C ASP A 67 12.70 -11.94 0.46
N TYR A 68 13.51 -11.78 -0.60
CA TYR A 68 13.21 -12.41 -1.88
C TYR A 68 13.11 -13.92 -1.76
N ALA A 69 12.06 -14.49 -2.34
CA ALA A 69 11.86 -15.93 -2.38
C ALA A 69 10.99 -16.33 -3.58
N CYS A 70 10.97 -17.60 -3.93
CA CYS A 70 9.94 -18.09 -4.84
C CYS A 70 8.56 -17.97 -4.21
N GLY A 71 7.60 -17.45 -4.95
CA GLY A 71 6.22 -17.39 -4.55
C GLY A 71 5.54 -18.75 -4.60
N SER A 72 4.31 -18.79 -4.10
CA SER A 72 3.47 -19.98 -4.09
C SER A 72 2.03 -19.65 -4.49
N ASN A 73 1.90 -18.91 -5.58
CA ASN A 73 0.61 -18.44 -6.10
C ASN A 73 -0.17 -17.54 -5.11
N GLY A 74 0.56 -16.60 -4.49
CA GLY A 74 0.00 -15.70 -3.47
C GLY A 74 -0.11 -16.30 -2.07
N GLY A 75 0.50 -17.46 -1.84
CA GLY A 75 0.67 -18.06 -0.52
C GLY A 75 2.02 -17.71 0.13
N PRO A 76 2.37 -18.38 1.24
CA PRO A 76 3.65 -18.17 1.91
C PRO A 76 4.85 -18.38 0.97
N PRO A 77 5.92 -17.59 1.11
CA PRO A 77 7.12 -17.75 0.30
C PRO A 77 7.77 -19.13 0.53
N GLN A 78 8.43 -19.62 -0.51
CA GLN A 78 9.07 -20.94 -0.50
C GLN A 78 10.60 -20.82 -0.45
N GLN A 79 11.28 -21.10 -1.56
CA GLN A 79 12.74 -21.11 -1.65
C GLN A 79 13.31 -19.68 -1.59
N PRO A 80 14.23 -19.35 -0.66
CA PRO A 80 14.89 -18.05 -0.65
C PRO A 80 15.71 -17.78 -1.91
N LEU A 81 15.70 -16.51 -2.32
CA LEU A 81 16.42 -15.97 -3.46
C LEU A 81 17.34 -14.82 -3.01
N THR A 82 18.28 -14.42 -3.86
CA THR A 82 19.15 -13.28 -3.60
C THR A 82 18.60 -11.98 -4.20
N GLY A 83 17.62 -12.05 -5.08
CA GLY A 83 16.98 -10.90 -5.72
C GLY A 83 16.16 -11.28 -6.93
N TRP A 84 15.75 -10.28 -7.68
CA TRP A 84 14.89 -10.42 -8.86
C TRP A 84 15.46 -11.35 -9.93
N SER A 85 16.79 -11.30 -10.16
CA SER A 85 17.46 -12.05 -11.20
C SER A 85 17.47 -13.57 -10.99
N ASP A 86 17.13 -14.02 -9.79
CA ASP A 86 17.04 -15.45 -9.47
C ASP A 86 15.69 -16.08 -9.88
N TYR A 87 14.83 -15.36 -10.60
CA TYR A 87 13.48 -15.79 -10.97
C TYR A 87 13.44 -17.19 -11.61
N THR A 88 14.45 -17.57 -12.39
CA THR A 88 14.52 -18.87 -13.05
C THR A 88 14.62 -20.06 -12.09
N ARG A 89 14.95 -19.82 -10.82
CA ARG A 89 14.98 -20.86 -9.77
C ARG A 89 13.58 -21.22 -9.29
N CYS A 90 12.58 -20.37 -9.58
CA CYS A 90 11.19 -20.62 -9.24
C CYS A 90 10.52 -21.43 -10.35
N GLN A 91 9.68 -22.37 -9.97
CA GLN A 91 8.89 -23.14 -10.95
C GLN A 91 7.97 -22.19 -11.72
N PRO A 92 7.89 -22.31 -13.06
CA PRO A 92 6.94 -21.51 -13.82
C PRO A 92 5.49 -21.94 -13.52
N GLU A 93 4.61 -20.97 -13.48
CA GLU A 93 3.16 -21.18 -13.44
C GLU A 93 2.63 -21.67 -14.80
N PRO A 94 1.38 -22.15 -14.89
CA PRO A 94 0.80 -22.60 -16.17
C PRO A 94 0.84 -21.56 -17.29
N ASN A 95 0.76 -20.26 -16.94
CA ASN A 95 0.91 -19.14 -17.89
C ASN A 95 2.37 -18.85 -18.30
N GLY A 96 3.33 -19.65 -17.80
CA GLY A 96 4.76 -19.51 -18.09
C GLY A 96 5.51 -18.46 -17.28
N LEU A 97 4.87 -17.82 -16.31
CA LEU A 97 5.51 -16.82 -15.46
C LEU A 97 6.16 -17.46 -14.23
N HIS A 98 7.29 -16.90 -13.80
CA HIS A 98 7.99 -17.27 -12.58
C HIS A 98 7.63 -16.26 -11.48
N GLU A 99 7.10 -16.74 -10.36
CA GLU A 99 6.69 -15.89 -9.25
C GLU A 99 7.85 -15.65 -8.28
N VAL A 100 8.22 -14.39 -8.08
CA VAL A 100 9.20 -13.92 -7.10
C VAL A 100 8.50 -13.09 -6.04
N TYR A 101 8.38 -13.65 -4.85
CA TYR A 101 7.93 -12.95 -3.64
C TYR A 101 8.97 -11.94 -3.19
N PHE A 102 8.52 -10.83 -2.62
CA PHE A 102 9.34 -9.82 -1.98
C PHE A 102 8.56 -9.06 -0.91
N ARG A 103 9.26 -8.33 -0.08
CA ARG A 103 8.70 -7.53 1.00
C ARG A 103 9.34 -6.13 1.01
N TYR A 104 8.63 -5.13 1.55
CA TYR A 104 9.24 -3.84 1.82
C TYR A 104 10.37 -3.97 2.86
N ASP A 105 11.44 -3.23 2.63
CA ASP A 105 12.44 -2.95 3.67
C ASP A 105 11.93 -1.81 4.55
N ASP A 106 11.32 -2.14 5.68
CA ASP A 106 10.69 -1.15 6.57
C ASP A 106 11.59 -0.82 7.75
N GLU A 107 12.25 0.34 7.70
CA GLU A 107 13.11 0.83 8.78
C GLU A 107 12.36 1.00 10.11
N LEU A 108 11.07 1.36 10.06
CA LEU A 108 10.23 1.50 11.26
C LEU A 108 10.02 0.15 11.95
N GLU A 109 9.89 -0.94 11.18
CA GLU A 109 9.84 -2.29 11.71
C GLU A 109 11.14 -2.64 12.44
N TYR A 110 12.29 -2.37 11.86
CA TYR A 110 13.59 -2.62 12.50
C TYR A 110 13.75 -1.82 13.80
N ARG A 111 13.37 -0.55 13.81
CA ARG A 111 13.38 0.26 15.03
C ARG A 111 12.45 -0.31 16.09
N ALA A 112 11.22 -0.69 15.71
CA ALA A 112 10.27 -1.29 16.63
C ALA A 112 10.80 -2.61 17.23
N ARG A 113 11.47 -3.45 16.42
CA ARG A 113 12.11 -4.69 16.86
C ARG A 113 13.28 -4.42 17.82
N ALA A 114 14.16 -3.46 17.50
CA ALA A 114 15.27 -3.06 18.34
C ALA A 114 14.82 -2.59 19.74
N HIS A 115 13.72 -1.86 19.80
CA HIS A 115 13.11 -1.38 21.05
C HIS A 115 12.15 -2.38 21.71
N ARG A 116 11.96 -3.58 21.14
CA ARG A 116 11.00 -4.59 21.63
C ARG A 116 9.58 -4.05 21.79
N ALA A 117 9.22 -3.06 20.99
CA ALA A 117 7.91 -2.39 21.03
C ALA A 117 6.85 -3.23 20.31
N ARG A 118 6.25 -4.20 20.99
CA ARG A 118 5.34 -5.21 20.41
C ARG A 118 4.21 -4.61 19.56
N THR A 119 3.59 -3.54 20.04
CA THR A 119 2.51 -2.86 19.31
C THR A 119 3.00 -2.28 17.98
N LEU A 120 4.17 -1.62 18.00
CA LEU A 120 4.76 -1.05 16.78
C LEU A 120 5.25 -2.16 15.83
N ILE A 121 5.80 -3.24 16.36
CA ILE A 121 6.16 -4.41 15.53
C ILE A 121 4.93 -4.92 14.79
N ALA A 122 3.80 -5.12 15.48
CA ALA A 122 2.57 -5.57 14.85
C ALA A 122 2.04 -4.57 13.80
N GLN A 123 2.27 -3.26 14.01
CA GLN A 123 1.86 -2.22 13.08
C GLN A 123 2.71 -2.17 11.82
N TYR A 124 4.03 -2.35 11.92
CA TYR A 124 4.98 -2.14 10.81
C TYR A 124 5.49 -3.43 10.18
N SER A 125 5.28 -4.59 10.80
CA SER A 125 5.78 -5.85 10.22
C SER A 125 5.03 -6.25 8.94
N GLY A 126 5.78 -6.75 7.98
CA GLY A 126 5.27 -7.24 6.70
C GLY A 126 4.90 -6.13 5.70
N THR A 127 4.53 -6.55 4.51
CA THR A 127 4.03 -5.66 3.46
C THR A 127 2.54 -5.39 3.65
N LYS A 128 2.10 -4.14 3.48
CA LYS A 128 0.71 -3.74 3.64
C LYS A 128 0.24 -2.90 2.46
N VAL A 129 -1.03 -3.06 2.11
CA VAL A 129 -1.76 -2.15 1.21
C VAL A 129 -2.89 -1.52 2.02
N LEU A 130 -2.88 -0.21 2.15
CA LEU A 130 -3.55 0.48 3.25
C LEU A 130 -3.04 -0.15 4.57
N ASP A 131 -3.89 -0.59 5.44
CA ASP A 131 -3.47 -1.29 6.67
C ASP A 131 -3.61 -2.81 6.59
N PHE A 132 -3.92 -3.36 5.40
CA PHE A 132 -4.08 -4.81 5.22
C PHE A 132 -2.75 -5.49 4.95
N PRO A 133 -2.37 -6.52 5.73
CA PRO A 133 -1.26 -7.38 5.41
C PRO A 133 -1.47 -8.09 4.07
N VAL A 134 -0.46 -8.02 3.20
CA VAL A 134 -0.52 -8.63 1.87
C VAL A 134 0.77 -9.38 1.54
N ILE A 135 0.63 -10.39 0.70
CA ILE A 135 1.73 -11.07 0.02
C ILE A 135 1.85 -10.42 -1.36
N VAL A 136 3.05 -9.99 -1.71
CA VAL A 136 3.32 -9.33 -2.99
C VAL A 136 4.37 -10.11 -3.75
N SER A 137 4.17 -10.27 -5.05
CA SER A 137 5.09 -10.98 -5.93
C SER A 137 5.20 -10.31 -7.29
N GLY A 138 6.41 -10.25 -7.83
CA GLY A 138 6.67 -9.98 -9.24
C GLY A 138 6.56 -11.27 -10.06
N LEU A 139 5.92 -11.19 -11.21
CA LEU A 139 5.74 -12.32 -12.13
C LEU A 139 6.62 -12.09 -13.36
N PHE A 140 7.61 -12.95 -13.58
CA PHE A 140 8.62 -12.79 -14.61
C PHE A 140 8.40 -13.76 -15.75
N ASP A 141 8.48 -13.30 -16.99
CA ASP A 141 8.50 -14.17 -18.15
C ASP A 141 9.86 -14.90 -18.29
N ALA A 142 9.94 -15.87 -19.19
CA ALA A 142 11.16 -16.64 -19.42
C ALA A 142 12.36 -15.78 -19.84
N GLY A 143 12.13 -14.58 -20.36
CA GLY A 143 13.17 -13.61 -20.73
C GLY A 143 13.62 -12.72 -19.58
N GLY A 144 13.05 -12.90 -18.38
CA GLY A 144 13.38 -12.10 -17.19
C GLY A 144 12.76 -10.72 -17.19
N THR A 145 11.68 -10.52 -17.94
CA THR A 145 10.95 -9.27 -17.95
C THR A 145 9.76 -9.36 -16.98
N LEU A 146 9.51 -8.32 -16.20
CA LEU A 146 8.36 -8.25 -15.31
C LEU A 146 7.06 -8.24 -16.15
N GLY A 147 6.40 -9.38 -16.22
CA GLY A 147 5.15 -9.60 -16.95
C GLY A 147 3.91 -9.27 -16.13
N GLY A 148 4.05 -9.30 -14.80
CA GLY A 148 2.94 -9.01 -13.89
C GLY A 148 3.36 -8.69 -12.47
N LEU A 149 2.38 -8.22 -11.71
CA LEU A 149 2.48 -8.01 -10.26
C LEU A 149 1.25 -8.64 -9.60
N ARG A 150 1.48 -9.45 -8.57
CA ARG A 150 0.42 -10.11 -7.79
C ARG A 150 0.40 -9.58 -6.39
N ILE A 151 -0.78 -9.22 -5.89
CA ILE A 151 -1.03 -8.76 -4.54
C ILE A 151 -2.18 -9.58 -3.98
N VAL A 152 -1.94 -10.30 -2.89
CA VAL A 152 -2.95 -11.15 -2.24
C VAL A 152 -3.01 -10.83 -0.76
N THR A 153 -4.21 -10.70 -0.19
CA THR A 153 -4.35 -10.55 1.26
C THR A 153 -3.75 -11.75 1.99
N ASP A 154 -2.95 -11.48 3.02
CA ASP A 154 -2.20 -12.52 3.71
C ASP A 154 -3.15 -13.47 4.48
N PRO A 155 -3.20 -14.77 4.14
CA PRO A 155 -4.03 -15.75 4.83
C PRO A 155 -3.58 -16.01 6.28
N GLN A 156 -2.36 -15.62 6.65
CA GLN A 156 -1.81 -15.75 8.01
C GLN A 156 -2.03 -14.48 8.85
N ALA A 157 -2.64 -13.43 8.28
CA ALA A 157 -2.99 -12.22 9.00
C ALA A 157 -3.90 -12.50 10.22
N SER A 158 -4.01 -11.53 11.12
CA SER A 158 -4.86 -11.66 12.30
C SER A 158 -6.31 -12.00 11.90
N PRO A 159 -7.09 -12.70 12.74
CA PRO A 159 -8.51 -12.98 12.44
C PRO A 159 -9.33 -11.71 12.16
N GLN A 160 -8.95 -10.59 12.76
CA GLN A 160 -9.60 -9.29 12.52
C GLN A 160 -9.32 -8.76 11.11
N ASP A 161 -8.06 -8.80 10.69
CA ASP A 161 -7.66 -8.37 9.34
C ASP A 161 -8.30 -9.29 8.30
N ARG A 162 -8.21 -10.62 8.48
CA ARG A 162 -8.83 -11.59 7.57
C ARG A 162 -10.32 -11.38 7.42
N LYS A 163 -11.04 -11.01 8.49
CA LYS A 163 -12.48 -10.73 8.40
C LYS A 163 -12.83 -9.63 7.41
N GLN A 164 -11.95 -8.67 7.22
CA GLN A 164 -12.14 -7.52 6.34
C GLN A 164 -11.37 -7.62 5.02
N ALA A 165 -10.60 -8.69 4.81
CA ALA A 165 -9.72 -8.84 3.65
C ALA A 165 -10.46 -8.67 2.30
N TYR A 166 -11.70 -9.14 2.19
CA TYR A 166 -12.51 -8.98 0.98
C TYR A 166 -12.81 -7.51 0.63
N THR A 167 -12.76 -6.59 1.60
CA THR A 167 -13.07 -5.17 1.36
C THR A 167 -11.98 -4.43 0.60
N LEU A 168 -10.75 -5.00 0.54
CA LEU A 168 -9.63 -4.42 -0.21
C LEU A 168 -9.94 -4.33 -1.71
N THR A 169 -10.90 -5.11 -2.19
CA THR A 169 -11.40 -5.05 -3.57
C THR A 169 -11.90 -3.64 -3.94
N ASN A 170 -12.54 -2.93 -3.00
CA ASN A 170 -13.05 -1.58 -3.26
C ASN A 170 -11.92 -0.58 -3.48
N PHE A 171 -10.83 -0.72 -2.74
CA PHE A 171 -9.64 0.10 -2.94
C PHE A 171 -9.03 -0.13 -4.31
N PHE A 172 -8.88 -1.38 -4.75
CA PHE A 172 -8.32 -1.68 -6.06
C PHE A 172 -9.24 -1.21 -7.19
N LYS A 173 -10.56 -1.39 -7.05
CA LYS A 173 -11.52 -0.86 -8.03
C LYS A 173 -11.42 0.67 -8.12
N ALA A 174 -11.32 1.37 -7.00
CA ALA A 174 -11.15 2.83 -6.99
C ALA A 174 -9.83 3.27 -7.63
N ARG A 175 -8.71 2.56 -7.34
CA ARG A 175 -7.39 2.89 -7.87
C ARG A 175 -7.29 2.75 -9.39
N TYR A 176 -7.92 1.74 -9.96
CA TYR A 176 -7.91 1.46 -11.41
C TYR A 176 -9.16 1.96 -12.14
N GLY A 177 -10.00 2.73 -11.45
CA GLY A 177 -11.27 3.25 -11.94
C GLY A 177 -12.43 2.31 -11.60
N SER A 178 -13.47 2.87 -10.96
CA SER A 178 -14.62 2.10 -10.43
C SER A 178 -15.55 1.54 -11.51
N GLY A 179 -15.58 2.14 -12.71
CA GLY A 179 -16.39 1.67 -13.83
C GLY A 179 -15.66 0.66 -14.71
N ASP A 180 -16.41 0.04 -15.64
CA ASP A 180 -15.91 -0.81 -16.73
C ASP A 180 -15.15 -2.08 -16.27
N TRP A 181 -15.47 -2.60 -15.09
CA TRP A 181 -15.05 -3.93 -14.69
C TRP A 181 -16.02 -4.98 -15.23
N ASP A 182 -15.49 -5.92 -16.00
CA ASP A 182 -16.22 -7.12 -16.40
C ASP A 182 -16.11 -8.14 -15.27
N CYS A 183 -17.21 -8.36 -14.55
CA CYS A 183 -17.25 -9.19 -13.35
C CYS A 183 -18.17 -10.38 -13.55
N ALA A 184 -17.68 -11.56 -13.18
CA ALA A 184 -18.42 -12.81 -13.11
C ALA A 184 -18.45 -13.32 -11.67
N ASP A 185 -19.66 -13.63 -11.19
CA ASP A 185 -19.86 -14.30 -9.91
C ASP A 185 -19.83 -15.82 -10.11
N THR A 186 -19.11 -16.52 -9.23
CA THR A 186 -19.10 -17.98 -9.22
C THR A 186 -20.12 -18.47 -8.21
N PRO A 187 -21.11 -19.28 -8.64
CA PRO A 187 -22.07 -19.87 -7.72
C PRO A 187 -21.40 -20.73 -6.65
N PRO A 188 -22.06 -20.91 -5.48
CA PRO A 188 -21.54 -21.78 -4.44
C PRO A 188 -21.27 -23.21 -4.93
N ALA A 189 -20.07 -23.70 -4.68
CA ALA A 189 -19.73 -25.10 -4.89
C ALA A 189 -20.43 -25.99 -3.81
N PRO A 190 -20.55 -27.30 -4.02
CA PRO A 190 -21.11 -28.21 -3.02
C PRO A 190 -20.42 -28.08 -1.67
N GLY A 191 -21.20 -27.75 -0.62
CA GLY A 191 -20.71 -27.55 0.73
C GLY A 191 -20.16 -26.15 1.06
N GLU A 192 -20.10 -25.25 0.10
CA GLU A 192 -19.84 -23.83 0.37
C GLU A 192 -21.10 -23.14 0.90
N THR A 193 -20.93 -22.24 1.85
CA THR A 193 -22.06 -21.52 2.48
C THR A 193 -21.70 -20.05 2.72
N PRO A 194 -22.69 -19.16 2.83
CA PRO A 194 -22.47 -17.77 3.21
C PRO A 194 -21.85 -17.62 4.62
N VAL A 195 -21.18 -16.52 4.84
CA VAL A 195 -20.79 -16.03 6.17
C VAL A 195 -21.87 -15.04 6.61
N GLY A 196 -22.70 -15.44 7.55
CA GLY A 196 -23.95 -14.71 7.83
C GLY A 196 -24.87 -14.72 6.59
N SER A 197 -25.19 -13.55 6.07
CA SER A 197 -26.00 -13.40 4.84
C SER A 197 -25.16 -13.10 3.59
N LEU A 198 -23.84 -13.01 3.69
CA LEU A 198 -22.98 -12.58 2.61
C LEU A 198 -22.19 -13.75 2.02
N TYR A 199 -22.32 -13.96 0.72
CA TYR A 199 -21.50 -14.85 -0.08
C TYR A 199 -20.89 -14.04 -1.23
N ILE A 200 -19.56 -14.06 -1.34
CA ILE A 200 -18.83 -13.44 -2.44
C ILE A 200 -17.85 -14.47 -2.99
N ASN A 201 -17.92 -14.75 -4.27
CA ASN A 201 -16.94 -15.49 -5.05
C ASN A 201 -16.96 -14.88 -6.45
N GLN A 202 -16.21 -13.79 -6.62
CA GLN A 202 -16.27 -12.94 -7.80
C GLN A 202 -14.88 -12.80 -8.42
N ARG A 203 -14.83 -12.88 -9.75
CA ARG A 203 -13.67 -12.54 -10.57
C ARG A 203 -14.05 -11.39 -11.50
N CYS A 204 -13.27 -10.31 -11.45
CA CYS A 204 -13.44 -9.14 -12.30
C CYS A 204 -12.20 -8.92 -13.15
N THR A 205 -12.37 -8.51 -14.38
CA THR A 205 -11.28 -8.12 -15.27
C THR A 205 -11.48 -6.71 -15.78
N LYS A 206 -10.38 -6.00 -16.04
CA LYS A 206 -10.39 -4.67 -16.64
C LYS A 206 -9.12 -4.43 -17.43
N LEU A 207 -9.27 -3.86 -18.64
CA LEU A 207 -8.15 -3.30 -19.39
C LEU A 207 -7.97 -1.84 -19.00
N VAL A 208 -6.85 -1.52 -18.34
CA VAL A 208 -6.55 -0.18 -17.85
C VAL A 208 -5.64 0.51 -18.85
N LYS A 209 -6.08 1.62 -19.43
CA LYS A 209 -5.34 2.45 -20.41
C LYS A 209 -4.72 1.68 -21.59
N GLY A 210 -5.24 0.49 -21.90
CA GLY A 210 -4.85 -0.29 -23.08
C GLY A 210 -3.57 -1.12 -22.94
N ASP A 211 -2.77 -0.92 -21.92
CA ASP A 211 -1.45 -1.54 -21.73
C ASP A 211 -1.29 -2.32 -20.43
N LEU A 212 -2.34 -2.33 -19.60
CA LEU A 212 -2.37 -3.04 -18.33
C LEU A 212 -3.69 -3.78 -18.17
N ARG A 213 -3.62 -5.08 -17.94
CA ARG A 213 -4.78 -5.88 -17.57
C ARG A 213 -4.81 -6.07 -16.05
N ALA A 214 -5.89 -5.66 -15.42
CA ALA A 214 -6.15 -5.93 -14.00
C ALA A 214 -7.14 -7.10 -13.88
N VAL A 215 -6.77 -8.11 -13.09
CA VAL A 215 -7.62 -9.24 -12.69
C VAL A 215 -7.80 -9.16 -11.18
N LEU A 216 -9.03 -9.11 -10.73
CA LEU A 216 -9.37 -8.93 -9.33
C LEU A 216 -10.30 -10.06 -8.88
N GLU A 217 -9.85 -10.88 -7.95
CA GLU A 217 -10.66 -11.93 -7.34
C GLU A 217 -10.98 -11.55 -5.91
N THR A 218 -12.24 -11.77 -5.53
CA THR A 218 -12.74 -11.48 -4.19
C THR A 218 -13.50 -12.69 -3.67
N ARG A 219 -13.15 -13.15 -2.47
CA ARG A 219 -13.83 -14.25 -1.80
C ARG A 219 -14.25 -13.86 -0.40
N PHE A 220 -15.48 -14.19 -0.05
CA PHE A 220 -16.00 -14.15 1.31
C PHE A 220 -17.07 -15.23 1.45
N LEU A 221 -16.68 -16.39 1.96
CA LEU A 221 -17.51 -17.58 2.02
C LEU A 221 -16.98 -18.57 3.06
N ARG A 222 -17.76 -19.60 3.37
CA ARG A 222 -17.27 -20.79 4.09
C ARG A 222 -17.09 -21.94 3.13
N LYS A 223 -15.93 -22.59 3.20
CA LYS A 223 -15.62 -23.83 2.50
C LYS A 223 -16.21 -25.04 3.23
N PRO A 224 -16.30 -26.20 2.57
CA PRO A 224 -16.67 -27.47 3.23
C PRO A 224 -15.82 -27.69 4.49
N GLY A 225 -16.47 -28.06 5.60
CA GLY A 225 -15.84 -28.28 6.90
C GLY A 225 -15.59 -27.02 7.75
N GLN A 226 -15.80 -25.82 7.22
CA GLN A 226 -15.82 -24.61 7.99
C GLN A 226 -17.24 -24.34 8.52
N ALA A 227 -17.41 -24.28 9.82
CA ALA A 227 -18.70 -24.05 10.44
C ALA A 227 -18.65 -22.88 11.43
N GLU A 228 -19.75 -22.15 11.55
CA GLU A 228 -19.90 -21.09 12.53
C GLU A 228 -19.92 -21.62 13.97
N PHE A 229 -20.51 -22.79 14.12
CA PHE A 229 -20.58 -23.46 15.40
C PHE A 229 -19.94 -24.85 15.31
N SER A 230 -19.23 -25.26 16.34
CA SER A 230 -18.75 -26.62 16.49
C SER A 230 -19.92 -27.60 16.72
N GLY A 231 -19.69 -28.89 16.59
CA GLY A 231 -20.69 -29.92 16.90
C GLY A 231 -21.28 -29.87 18.33
N GLY A 232 -20.62 -29.16 19.25
CA GLY A 232 -21.12 -28.86 20.60
C GLY A 232 -21.78 -27.47 20.75
N GLY A 233 -22.11 -26.79 19.66
CA GLY A 233 -22.80 -25.49 19.69
C GLY A 233 -21.92 -24.30 20.08
N LYS A 234 -20.60 -24.48 20.22
CA LYS A 234 -19.67 -23.38 20.54
C LYS A 234 -19.29 -22.63 19.26
N LEU A 235 -19.35 -21.29 19.30
CA LEU A 235 -18.93 -20.42 18.21
C LEU A 235 -17.46 -20.67 17.84
N THR A 236 -17.21 -20.93 16.54
CA THR A 236 -15.88 -21.11 15.97
C THR A 236 -15.49 -19.82 15.24
N VAL A 237 -14.55 -19.08 15.82
CA VAL A 237 -14.10 -17.81 15.25
C VAL A 237 -13.15 -18.03 14.07
N GLY A 238 -13.34 -17.30 12.96
CA GLY A 238 -12.40 -17.31 11.83
C GLY A 238 -12.53 -18.51 10.88
N GLN A 239 -13.58 -19.30 10.99
CA GLN A 239 -13.88 -20.42 10.08
C GLN A 239 -14.59 -19.90 8.81
N PHE A 240 -13.85 -19.17 7.99
CA PHE A 240 -14.29 -18.65 6.67
C PHE A 240 -13.09 -18.31 5.81
N ASP A 241 -13.30 -18.24 4.51
CA ASP A 241 -12.37 -17.71 3.52
C ASP A 241 -12.74 -16.26 3.22
N SER A 242 -11.79 -15.36 3.41
CA SER A 242 -11.94 -13.94 3.09
C SER A 242 -10.64 -13.46 2.47
N SER A 243 -10.70 -13.10 1.20
CA SER A 243 -9.51 -12.73 0.45
C SER A 243 -9.84 -11.75 -0.66
N THR A 244 -8.84 -10.94 -0.98
CA THR A 244 -8.75 -10.17 -2.22
C THR A 244 -7.42 -10.47 -2.88
N ARG A 245 -7.44 -10.79 -4.18
CA ARG A 245 -6.29 -11.02 -5.04
C ARG A 245 -6.36 -10.08 -6.21
N LEU A 246 -5.34 -9.29 -6.40
CA LEU A 246 -5.15 -8.45 -7.59
C LEU A 246 -3.96 -8.97 -8.37
N GLU A 247 -4.13 -9.16 -9.67
CA GLU A 247 -3.05 -9.34 -10.62
C GLU A 247 -3.07 -8.19 -11.63
N LEU A 248 -1.94 -7.57 -11.79
CA LEU A 248 -1.67 -6.60 -12.83
C LEU A 248 -0.77 -7.28 -13.85
N LEU A 249 -1.26 -7.46 -15.05
CA LEU A 249 -0.57 -8.24 -16.09
C LEU A 249 -0.37 -7.40 -17.35
N ARG A 250 0.71 -7.65 -18.07
CA ARG A 250 0.81 -7.18 -19.44
C ARG A 250 -0.31 -7.84 -20.26
N PRO A 251 -0.87 -7.14 -21.28
CA PRO A 251 -1.98 -7.68 -22.08
C PRO A 251 -1.65 -8.97 -22.86
N ASP A 252 -0.37 -9.19 -23.16
CA ASP A 252 0.13 -10.36 -23.87
C ASP A 252 0.29 -11.62 -22.98
N VAL A 253 0.23 -11.47 -21.65
CA VAL A 253 0.26 -12.59 -20.71
C VAL A 253 -1.06 -13.36 -20.77
N PRO A 254 -1.04 -14.69 -20.97
CA PRO A 254 -2.25 -15.51 -20.91
C PRO A 254 -2.93 -15.42 -19.54
N LEU A 255 -4.27 -15.43 -19.51
CA LEU A 255 -5.04 -15.61 -18.28
C LEU A 255 -5.20 -17.10 -17.99
N GLU A 256 -5.11 -17.46 -16.72
CA GLU A 256 -5.44 -18.79 -16.20
C GLU A 256 -6.97 -18.95 -16.03
#